data_fc1789afb8c334d1920584aed2bc7159
#
_entry.id   fc1789afb8c334d1920584aed2bc7159
#
_cell.length_a   1.000
_cell.length_b   1.000
_cell.length_c   1.000
_cell.angle_alpha   90.00
_cell.angle_beta   90.00
_cell.angle_gamma   90.00
#
_symmetry.space_group_name_H-M   'P 1'
#
loop_
_entity.id
_entity.type
_entity.pdbx_description
1 polymer ?
#
loop_
_entity_poly.entity_id
_entity_poly.type
_entity_poly.pdbx_seq_one_letter_code
_entity_poly.pdbx_strand_id
1 'polypeptide(L)'
;MANENETKMEETLEGTTLFNVPFPKNLDAQALAFLKQMSPIIVKYPYQINYLHSYGQDSPFFAGLANKVFLGCRDVETGYTYANPRGHDMVTGEETEWVRLPEEGHIHAFTVCHFGSEAFLPQCPFILILVEFEGANTLFLSRLVGMDPSQASLDWIGMKVKALYLRNSKFQPTDVYFVPAESV
;
A
#
# COMPACT_ATOMS: atom_id res chain seq x y z
N MET A 1 -37.51 -19.59 46.47
CA MET A 1 -37.13 -20.45 45.35
C MET A 1 -36.33 -19.60 44.40
N ALA A 2 -35.02 -19.70 44.49
CA ALA A 2 -34.10 -18.97 43.63
C ALA A 2 -34.20 -19.53 42.24
N ASN A 3 -34.47 -18.69 41.27
CA ASN A 3 -34.52 -19.06 39.87
C ASN A 3 -33.07 -18.97 39.34
N GLU A 4 -32.40 -20.11 39.39
CA GLU A 4 -31.06 -20.29 38.79
C GLU A 4 -31.22 -20.29 37.26
N ASN A 5 -31.32 -19.12 36.66
CA ASN A 5 -31.02 -18.95 35.24
C ASN A 5 -29.55 -18.52 35.12
N GLU A 6 -28.64 -19.44 35.42
CA GLU A 6 -27.23 -19.29 35.03
C GLU A 6 -27.17 -19.19 33.48
N THR A 7 -26.64 -18.08 33.04
CA THR A 7 -26.26 -17.88 31.62
C THR A 7 -25.14 -18.88 31.33
N LYS A 8 -25.46 -20.02 30.72
CA LYS A 8 -24.46 -20.95 30.25
C LYS A 8 -23.75 -20.37 29.04
N MET A 9 -22.45 -20.16 29.21
CA MET A 9 -21.57 -19.95 28.06
C MET A 9 -21.31 -21.30 27.40
N GLU A 10 -21.67 -21.45 26.13
CA GLU A 10 -21.29 -22.58 25.33
C GLU A 10 -20.18 -22.16 24.35
N GLU A 11 -19.03 -22.83 24.43
CA GLU A 11 -17.96 -22.71 23.45
C GLU A 11 -18.36 -23.50 22.19
N THR A 12 -18.37 -22.83 21.03
CA THR A 12 -18.60 -23.50 19.74
C THR A 12 -17.27 -23.94 19.12
N LEU A 13 -17.34 -24.87 18.15
CA LEU A 13 -16.23 -25.53 17.45
C LEU A 13 -15.19 -24.58 16.79
N GLU A 14 -15.40 -23.28 16.78
CA GLU A 14 -14.50 -22.28 16.17
C GLU A 14 -13.97 -21.26 17.17
N GLY A 15 -14.04 -21.50 18.46
CA GLY A 15 -13.59 -20.56 19.48
C GLY A 15 -14.51 -19.35 19.67
N THR A 16 -15.73 -19.39 19.10
CA THR A 16 -16.74 -18.35 19.31
C THR A 16 -17.56 -18.66 20.54
N THR A 17 -17.60 -17.75 21.47
CA THR A 17 -18.43 -17.89 22.68
C THR A 17 -19.84 -17.41 22.38
N LEU A 18 -20.82 -18.32 22.46
CA LEU A 18 -22.23 -17.98 22.36
C LEU A 18 -22.78 -17.72 23.76
N PHE A 19 -23.37 -16.54 23.91
CA PHE A 19 -24.12 -16.18 25.12
C PHE A 19 -25.60 -16.56 24.92
N ASN A 20 -26.05 -17.56 25.64
CA ASN A 20 -27.46 -17.85 25.69
C ASN A 20 -28.14 -16.92 26.71
N VAL A 21 -28.62 -15.80 26.25
CA VAL A 21 -29.37 -14.84 27.07
C VAL A 21 -30.84 -15.28 27.07
N PRO A 22 -31.42 -15.66 28.22
CA PRO A 22 -32.82 -16.00 28.26
C PRO A 22 -33.64 -14.80 27.80
N PHE A 23 -34.39 -14.98 26.71
CA PHE A 23 -35.28 -13.94 26.20
C PHE A 23 -36.47 -13.78 27.18
N PRO A 24 -36.69 -12.65 27.82
CA PRO A 24 -37.85 -12.45 28.66
C PRO A 24 -39.09 -12.54 27.80
N LYS A 25 -40.01 -13.38 28.19
CA LYS A 25 -41.31 -13.56 27.49
C LYS A 25 -42.11 -12.28 27.41
N ASN A 26 -41.94 -11.36 28.37
CA ASN A 26 -42.52 -10.02 28.38
C ASN A 26 -41.46 -9.01 28.81
N LEU A 27 -41.26 -7.97 28.02
CA LEU A 27 -40.37 -6.85 28.35
C LEU A 27 -41.13 -5.87 29.26
N ASP A 28 -41.30 -6.23 30.54
CA ASP A 28 -41.78 -5.31 31.54
C ASP A 28 -40.70 -4.32 31.99
N ALA A 29 -41.08 -3.36 32.82
CA ALA A 29 -40.17 -2.30 33.29
C ALA A 29 -38.96 -2.87 34.07
N GLN A 30 -39.13 -4.01 34.75
CA GLN A 30 -38.07 -4.64 35.51
C GLN A 30 -37.06 -5.36 34.62
N ALA A 31 -37.56 -6.05 33.60
CA ALA A 31 -36.69 -6.67 32.57
C ALA A 31 -35.91 -5.62 31.78
N LEU A 32 -36.54 -4.49 31.42
CA LEU A 32 -35.87 -3.37 30.75
C LEU A 32 -34.80 -2.72 31.65
N ALA A 33 -35.06 -2.57 32.96
CA ALA A 33 -34.08 -2.02 33.88
C ALA A 33 -32.85 -2.94 34.00
N PHE A 34 -33.07 -4.26 34.03
CA PHE A 34 -32.00 -5.25 34.05
C PHE A 34 -31.14 -5.22 32.77
N LEU A 35 -31.78 -5.20 31.59
CA LEU A 35 -31.08 -5.13 30.31
C LEU A 35 -30.22 -3.87 30.15
N LYS A 36 -30.71 -2.71 30.70
CA LYS A 36 -29.94 -1.47 30.70
C LYS A 36 -28.70 -1.48 31.57
N GLN A 37 -28.62 -2.40 32.55
CA GLN A 37 -27.48 -2.55 33.45
C GLN A 37 -26.47 -3.57 32.92
N MET A 38 -26.79 -4.32 31.85
CA MET A 38 -25.86 -5.27 31.24
C MET A 38 -24.70 -4.52 30.60
N SER A 39 -23.52 -5.06 30.79
CA SER A 39 -22.33 -4.59 30.10
C SER A 39 -22.50 -4.79 28.58
N PRO A 40 -21.98 -3.87 27.75
CA PRO A 40 -22.02 -4.03 26.31
C PRO A 40 -21.40 -5.36 25.86
N ILE A 41 -22.08 -6.08 24.99
CA ILE A 41 -21.53 -7.28 24.37
C ILE A 41 -20.51 -6.84 23.31
N ILE A 42 -19.25 -7.25 23.49
CA ILE A 42 -18.17 -6.98 22.55
C ILE A 42 -17.98 -8.24 21.72
N VAL A 43 -18.17 -8.13 20.42
CA VAL A 43 -17.97 -9.22 19.47
C VAL A 43 -16.79 -8.87 18.58
N LYS A 44 -15.78 -9.76 18.54
CA LYS A 44 -14.66 -9.67 17.59
C LYS A 44 -14.92 -10.64 16.46
N TYR A 45 -15.06 -10.10 15.24
CA TYR A 45 -15.08 -10.91 14.03
C TYR A 45 -13.77 -10.73 13.28
N PRO A 46 -13.09 -11.81 12.89
CA PRO A 46 -12.05 -11.72 11.89
C PRO A 46 -12.71 -11.28 10.57
N TYR A 47 -12.27 -10.14 10.04
CA TYR A 47 -12.79 -9.61 8.79
C TYR A 47 -11.67 -9.62 7.75
N GLN A 48 -11.87 -10.39 6.69
CA GLN A 48 -10.94 -10.47 5.57
C GLN A 48 -11.66 -10.07 4.29
N ILE A 49 -11.08 -9.15 3.54
CA ILE A 49 -11.54 -8.79 2.20
C ILE A 49 -10.51 -9.30 1.20
N ASN A 50 -10.96 -10.16 0.28
CA ASN A 50 -10.17 -10.60 -0.86
C ASN A 50 -10.56 -9.74 -2.07
N TYR A 51 -9.62 -8.93 -2.56
CA TYR A 51 -9.82 -8.14 -3.77
C TYR A 51 -9.30 -8.90 -4.97
N LEU A 52 -10.16 -9.00 -6.00
CA LEU A 52 -9.74 -9.36 -7.35
C LEU A 52 -9.84 -8.10 -8.20
N HIS A 53 -8.71 -7.58 -8.66
CA HIS A 53 -8.67 -6.41 -9.50
C HIS A 53 -7.72 -6.63 -10.69
N SER A 54 -7.94 -5.88 -11.75
CA SER A 54 -7.06 -5.82 -12.91
C SER A 54 -6.32 -4.49 -12.90
N TYR A 55 -5.06 -4.48 -13.30
CA TYR A 55 -4.33 -3.23 -13.58
C TYR A 55 -4.84 -2.53 -14.85
N GLY A 56 -5.65 -3.20 -15.67
CA GLY A 56 -6.22 -2.62 -16.87
C GLY A 56 -5.14 -2.07 -17.80
N GLN A 57 -5.25 -0.77 -18.14
CA GLN A 57 -4.31 -0.07 -19.00
C GLN A 57 -2.88 0.01 -18.45
N ASP A 58 -2.70 -0.10 -17.12
CA ASP A 58 -1.39 -0.05 -16.48
C ASP A 58 -0.64 -1.39 -16.52
N SER A 59 -1.28 -2.45 -17.01
CA SER A 59 -0.68 -3.80 -17.08
C SER A 59 0.68 -3.85 -17.78
N PRO A 60 0.93 -3.09 -18.87
CA PRO A 60 2.25 -3.07 -19.52
C PRO A 60 3.37 -2.56 -18.60
N PHE A 61 3.10 -1.60 -17.71
CA PHE A 61 4.08 -1.12 -16.74
C PHE A 61 4.57 -2.26 -15.84
N PHE A 62 3.64 -3.01 -15.24
CA PHE A 62 3.99 -4.12 -14.34
C PHE A 62 4.64 -5.28 -15.09
N ALA A 63 4.23 -5.56 -16.32
CA ALA A 63 4.90 -6.51 -17.19
C ALA A 63 6.32 -6.05 -17.54
N GLY A 64 6.51 -4.75 -17.76
CA GLY A 64 7.82 -4.12 -17.94
C GLY A 64 8.72 -4.38 -16.74
N LEU A 65 8.26 -4.07 -15.53
CA LEU A 65 9.04 -4.30 -14.29
C LEU A 65 9.44 -5.77 -14.14
N ALA A 66 8.54 -6.71 -14.44
CA ALA A 66 8.81 -8.14 -14.40
C ALA A 66 9.91 -8.56 -15.40
N ASN A 67 10.01 -7.86 -16.52
CA ASN A 67 11.01 -8.07 -17.56
C ASN A 67 12.24 -7.13 -17.45
N LYS A 68 12.34 -6.38 -16.35
CA LYS A 68 13.43 -5.43 -16.07
C LYS A 68 13.54 -4.33 -17.14
N VAL A 69 12.38 -3.86 -17.55
CA VAL A 69 12.22 -2.72 -18.46
C VAL A 69 11.41 -1.65 -17.76
N PHE A 70 11.96 -0.45 -17.64
CA PHE A 70 11.28 0.67 -17.04
C PHE A 70 10.49 1.42 -18.12
N LEU A 71 9.16 1.42 -17.99
CA LEU A 71 8.26 2.04 -18.94
C LEU A 71 7.62 3.29 -18.34
N GLY A 72 7.50 4.33 -19.17
CA GLY A 72 6.65 5.49 -18.92
C GLY A 72 5.60 5.61 -20.01
N CYS A 73 4.82 6.69 -19.96
CA CYS A 73 3.79 6.99 -20.94
C CYS A 73 4.05 8.35 -21.55
N ARG A 74 3.84 8.50 -22.86
CA ARG A 74 4.05 9.75 -23.59
C ARG A 74 2.78 10.14 -24.32
N ASP A 75 2.41 11.39 -24.18
CA ASP A 75 1.45 12.03 -25.08
C ASP A 75 2.11 12.25 -26.45
N VAL A 76 1.47 11.76 -27.51
CA VAL A 76 2.05 11.77 -28.87
C VAL A 76 2.03 13.19 -29.47
N GLU A 77 1.04 13.99 -29.12
CA GLU A 77 0.86 15.33 -29.68
C GLU A 77 1.84 16.32 -29.06
N THR A 78 1.93 16.33 -27.73
CA THR A 78 2.76 17.30 -27.00
C THR A 78 4.17 16.78 -26.70
N GLY A 79 4.38 15.47 -26.74
CA GLY A 79 5.62 14.82 -26.30
C GLY A 79 5.77 14.78 -24.77
N TYR A 80 4.76 15.23 -24.00
CA TYR A 80 4.81 15.19 -22.55
C TYR A 80 4.93 13.75 -22.04
N THR A 81 5.96 13.50 -21.24
CA THR A 81 6.31 12.13 -20.83
C THR A 81 6.14 11.95 -19.32
N TYR A 82 5.32 10.98 -18.96
CA TYR A 82 5.06 10.57 -17.58
C TYR A 82 6.00 9.44 -17.17
N ALA A 83 6.67 9.57 -16.04
CA ALA A 83 7.46 8.49 -15.44
C ALA A 83 6.61 7.41 -14.74
N ASN A 84 5.32 7.67 -14.59
CA ASN A 84 4.34 6.74 -14.00
C ASN A 84 3.40 6.24 -15.11
N PRO A 85 2.79 5.06 -14.93
CA PRO A 85 1.78 4.58 -15.86
C PRO A 85 0.59 5.55 -15.92
N ARG A 86 0.21 5.93 -17.15
CA ARG A 86 -0.90 6.84 -17.39
C ARG A 86 -1.48 6.63 -18.77
N GLY A 87 -2.67 6.04 -18.82
CA GLY A 87 -3.30 5.66 -20.10
C GLY A 87 -3.77 6.83 -20.96
N HIS A 88 -3.98 8.03 -20.36
CA HIS A 88 -4.43 9.23 -21.07
C HIS A 88 -3.70 10.45 -20.52
N ASP A 89 -3.38 11.39 -21.39
CA ASP A 89 -2.82 12.68 -21.00
C ASP A 89 -3.82 13.51 -20.19
N MET A 90 -3.32 14.26 -19.20
CA MET A 90 -4.18 15.05 -18.30
C MET A 90 -4.75 16.31 -18.93
N VAL A 91 -4.09 16.82 -19.95
CA VAL A 91 -4.43 18.10 -20.59
C VAL A 91 -5.22 17.87 -21.87
N THR A 92 -4.72 16.99 -22.73
CA THR A 92 -5.36 16.68 -24.01
C THR A 92 -6.51 15.68 -23.88
N GLY A 93 -6.43 14.78 -22.88
CA GLY A 93 -7.35 13.66 -22.73
C GLY A 93 -7.12 12.53 -23.73
N GLU A 94 -6.13 12.67 -24.61
CA GLU A 94 -5.79 11.66 -25.62
C GLU A 94 -5.06 10.46 -25.01
N GLU A 95 -5.12 9.32 -25.69
CA GLU A 95 -4.43 8.10 -25.28
C GLU A 95 -2.91 8.27 -25.41
N THR A 96 -2.17 7.83 -24.38
CA THR A 96 -0.72 7.89 -24.37
C THR A 96 -0.10 6.63 -24.95
N GLU A 97 1.11 6.74 -25.47
CA GLU A 97 1.93 5.62 -25.90
C GLU A 97 2.92 5.18 -24.82
N TRP A 98 3.23 3.88 -24.77
CA TRP A 98 4.28 3.35 -23.88
C TRP A 98 5.66 3.63 -24.45
N VAL A 99 6.53 4.22 -23.62
CA VAL A 99 7.91 4.52 -23.98
C VAL A 99 8.86 3.95 -22.94
N ARG A 100 10.04 3.51 -23.38
CA ARG A 100 11.09 3.08 -22.46
C ARG A 100 11.77 4.31 -21.85
N LEU A 101 11.86 4.34 -20.52
CA LEU A 101 12.60 5.35 -19.79
C LEU A 101 14.03 4.87 -19.47
N PRO A 102 14.96 5.80 -19.20
CA PRO A 102 16.29 5.46 -18.68
C PRO A 102 16.19 4.71 -17.36
N GLU A 103 17.14 3.83 -17.10
CA GLU A 103 17.28 3.16 -15.80
C GLU A 103 18.02 4.03 -14.79
N GLU A 104 18.70 5.08 -15.24
CA GLU A 104 19.42 6.04 -14.41
C GLU A 104 18.67 7.37 -14.35
N GLY A 105 18.69 7.97 -13.17
CA GLY A 105 18.08 9.28 -12.92
C GLY A 105 18.77 9.97 -11.76
N HIS A 106 18.21 11.06 -11.28
CA HIS A 106 18.74 11.83 -10.17
C HIS A 106 17.69 11.96 -9.07
N ILE A 107 18.14 12.01 -7.83
CA ILE A 107 17.26 12.29 -6.69
C ILE A 107 16.82 13.75 -6.77
N HIS A 108 15.53 13.97 -7.05
CA HIS A 108 14.93 15.30 -7.00
C HIS A 108 14.59 15.72 -5.58
N ALA A 109 14.04 14.77 -4.79
CA ALA A 109 13.73 14.95 -3.39
C ALA A 109 13.74 13.59 -2.67
N PHE A 110 13.87 13.61 -1.35
CA PHE A 110 13.82 12.39 -0.55
C PHE A 110 13.15 12.64 0.80
N THR A 111 12.76 11.55 1.45
CA THR A 111 12.34 11.53 2.85
C THR A 111 12.76 10.26 3.54
N VAL A 112 13.05 10.34 4.84
CA VAL A 112 13.27 9.17 5.69
C VAL A 112 11.98 8.86 6.45
N CYS A 113 11.41 7.71 6.18
CA CYS A 113 10.19 7.24 6.82
C CYS A 113 10.54 6.48 8.10
N HIS A 114 10.44 7.15 9.25
CA HIS A 114 10.62 6.55 10.58
C HIS A 114 9.36 5.82 11.07
N PHE A 115 8.25 6.02 10.38
CA PHE A 115 6.93 5.54 10.76
C PHE A 115 6.17 5.05 9.54
N GLY A 116 5.27 4.10 9.73
CA GLY A 116 4.44 3.56 8.65
C GLY A 116 3.26 2.78 9.19
N SER A 117 2.40 2.28 8.31
CA SER A 117 1.36 1.33 8.70
C SER A 117 1.98 0.04 9.25
N GLU A 118 1.18 -0.78 9.93
CA GLU A 118 1.61 -2.03 10.55
C GLU A 118 2.45 -2.92 9.61
N ALA A 119 2.09 -2.95 8.32
CA ALA A 119 2.81 -3.71 7.30
C ALA A 119 4.23 -3.17 7.00
N PHE A 120 4.48 -1.87 7.22
CA PHE A 120 5.77 -1.22 6.94
C PHE A 120 6.62 -0.98 8.20
N LEU A 121 6.05 -1.04 9.40
CA LEU A 121 6.78 -0.83 10.66
C LEU A 121 8.05 -1.67 10.78
N PRO A 122 8.07 -2.97 10.40
CA PRO A 122 9.28 -3.79 10.49
C PRO A 122 10.41 -3.35 9.54
N GLN A 123 10.09 -2.48 8.57
CA GLN A 123 11.03 -1.98 7.57
C GLN A 123 11.54 -0.58 7.88
N CYS A 124 10.95 0.09 8.90
CA CYS A 124 11.37 1.43 9.31
C CYS A 124 12.72 1.38 10.09
N PRO A 125 13.59 2.39 9.91
CA PRO A 125 13.47 3.48 8.96
C PRO A 125 13.81 3.08 7.52
N PHE A 126 13.12 3.65 6.54
CA PHE A 126 13.45 3.46 5.13
C PHE A 126 13.40 4.80 4.37
N ILE A 127 14.07 4.85 3.22
CA ILE A 127 14.18 6.07 2.43
C ILE A 127 13.27 5.96 1.21
N LEU A 128 12.45 7.00 0.99
CA LEU A 128 11.73 7.24 -0.25
C LEU A 128 12.38 8.38 -1.00
N ILE A 129 12.45 8.26 -2.32
CA ILE A 129 12.97 9.27 -3.24
C ILE A 129 11.99 9.56 -4.34
N LEU A 130 12.00 10.79 -4.81
CA LEU A 130 11.44 11.20 -6.10
C LEU A 130 12.59 11.24 -7.09
N VAL A 131 12.52 10.40 -8.11
CA VAL A 131 13.54 10.30 -9.16
C VAL A 131 13.12 11.13 -10.36
N GLU A 132 14.03 11.94 -10.84
CA GLU A 132 13.95 12.71 -12.08
C GLU A 132 14.73 11.98 -13.17
N PHE A 133 14.10 11.78 -14.33
CA PHE A 133 14.74 11.14 -15.49
C PHE A 133 14.90 12.12 -16.65
N GLU A 134 15.97 11.96 -17.38
CA GLU A 134 16.13 12.67 -18.64
C GLU A 134 15.02 12.25 -19.63
N GLY A 135 14.36 13.24 -20.21
CA GLY A 135 13.25 13.02 -21.15
C GLY A 135 11.90 12.68 -20.50
N ALA A 136 11.78 12.71 -19.18
CA ALA A 136 10.50 12.64 -18.47
C ALA A 136 10.13 13.98 -17.85
N ASN A 137 8.84 14.32 -17.88
CA ASN A 137 8.32 15.58 -17.34
C ASN A 137 7.77 15.42 -15.91
N THR A 138 7.64 14.18 -15.44
CA THR A 138 7.17 13.87 -14.08
C THR A 138 8.19 13.05 -13.31
N LEU A 139 8.07 13.08 -12.01
CA LEU A 139 8.93 12.34 -11.08
C LEU A 139 8.37 10.96 -10.78
N PHE A 140 9.25 10.02 -10.46
CA PHE A 140 8.87 8.67 -10.04
C PHE A 140 9.19 8.47 -8.55
N LEU A 141 8.17 8.09 -7.77
CA LEU A 141 8.34 7.77 -6.35
C LEU A 141 8.79 6.32 -6.18
N SER A 142 9.92 6.10 -5.51
CA SER A 142 10.42 4.76 -5.22
C SER A 142 11.27 4.74 -3.94
N ARG A 143 11.79 3.56 -3.60
CA ARG A 143 12.73 3.38 -2.49
C ARG A 143 14.17 3.58 -2.94
N LEU A 144 14.96 4.23 -2.07
CA LEU A 144 16.42 4.20 -2.12
C LEU A 144 16.93 3.12 -1.18
N VAL A 145 17.76 2.24 -1.71
CA VAL A 145 18.40 1.13 -0.99
C VAL A 145 19.92 1.28 -1.06
N GLY A 146 20.63 0.76 -0.07
CA GLY A 146 22.09 0.85 -0.02
C GLY A 146 22.64 2.12 0.63
N MET A 147 21.75 2.98 1.15
CA MET A 147 22.13 4.15 1.96
C MET A 147 21.61 3.99 3.39
N ASP A 148 22.37 4.49 4.36
CA ASP A 148 21.96 4.50 5.76
C ASP A 148 21.00 5.67 6.02
N PRO A 149 19.74 5.41 6.44
CA PRO A 149 18.78 6.46 6.75
C PRO A 149 19.26 7.47 7.81
N SER A 150 20.16 7.07 8.72
CA SER A 150 20.73 7.95 9.75
C SER A 150 21.71 8.98 9.20
N GLN A 151 22.22 8.77 7.99
CA GLN A 151 23.15 9.65 7.29
C GLN A 151 22.46 10.57 6.28
N ALA A 152 21.13 10.69 6.37
CA ALA A 152 20.36 11.50 5.45
C ALA A 152 20.85 12.96 5.44
N SER A 153 21.19 13.46 4.26
CA SER A 153 21.71 14.83 4.05
C SER A 153 21.10 15.42 2.77
N LEU A 154 20.96 16.74 2.74
CA LEU A 154 20.53 17.45 1.53
C LEU A 154 21.49 17.24 0.34
N ASP A 155 22.73 16.82 0.60
CA ASP A 155 23.70 16.49 -0.45
C ASP A 155 23.26 15.29 -1.31
N TRP A 156 22.25 14.54 -0.87
CA TRP A 156 21.65 13.48 -1.69
C TRP A 156 20.79 14.00 -2.84
N ILE A 157 20.34 15.25 -2.77
CA ILE A 157 19.61 15.89 -3.86
C ILE A 157 20.56 16.09 -5.04
N GLY A 158 20.14 15.64 -6.23
CA GLY A 158 20.97 15.61 -7.42
C GLY A 158 21.90 14.40 -7.55
N MET A 159 21.99 13.53 -6.54
CA MET A 159 22.77 12.30 -6.64
C MET A 159 22.20 11.38 -7.71
N LYS A 160 23.10 10.80 -8.52
CA LYS A 160 22.75 9.85 -9.56
C LYS A 160 22.37 8.51 -8.95
N VAL A 161 21.24 7.98 -9.39
CA VAL A 161 20.71 6.68 -8.94
C VAL A 161 20.37 5.79 -10.13
N LYS A 162 20.38 4.49 -9.87
CA LYS A 162 20.09 3.47 -10.89
C LYS A 162 18.96 2.56 -10.42
N ALA A 163 18.04 2.28 -11.31
CA ALA A 163 16.96 1.32 -11.08
C ALA A 163 17.47 -0.11 -11.00
N LEU A 164 17.08 -0.82 -9.97
CA LEU A 164 17.22 -2.26 -9.83
C LEU A 164 15.85 -2.89 -9.65
N TYR A 165 15.74 -4.16 -10.05
CA TYR A 165 14.47 -4.87 -10.07
C TYR A 165 14.53 -6.10 -9.19
N LEU A 166 13.43 -6.45 -8.55
CA LEU A 166 13.31 -7.71 -7.84
C LEU A 166 13.53 -8.88 -8.82
N ARG A 167 14.23 -9.90 -8.35
CA ARG A 167 14.46 -11.11 -9.16
C ARG A 167 13.15 -11.79 -9.55
N ASN A 168 12.24 -11.87 -8.61
CA ASN A 168 10.90 -12.42 -8.79
C ASN A 168 9.91 -11.28 -8.64
N SER A 169 9.26 -10.91 -9.72
CA SER A 169 8.22 -9.88 -9.72
C SER A 169 7.02 -10.30 -8.87
N LYS A 170 6.45 -9.33 -8.17
CA LYS A 170 5.19 -9.44 -7.44
C LYS A 170 4.08 -8.67 -8.14
N PHE A 171 4.37 -8.11 -9.31
CA PHE A 171 3.50 -7.19 -10.04
C PHE A 171 3.07 -6.00 -9.18
N GLN A 172 4.03 -5.40 -8.49
CA GLN A 172 3.82 -4.27 -7.61
C GLN A 172 4.77 -3.12 -7.96
N PRO A 173 4.43 -1.86 -7.66
CA PRO A 173 5.34 -0.72 -7.88
C PRO A 173 6.69 -0.88 -7.16
N THR A 174 6.71 -1.65 -6.08
CA THR A 174 7.92 -1.95 -5.29
C THR A 174 8.83 -2.99 -5.93
N ASP A 175 8.49 -3.50 -7.11
CA ASP A 175 9.37 -4.40 -7.87
C ASP A 175 10.57 -3.68 -8.46
N VAL A 176 10.52 -2.35 -8.55
CA VAL A 176 11.65 -1.48 -8.86
C VAL A 176 12.04 -0.65 -7.64
N TYR A 177 13.33 -0.57 -7.39
CA TYR A 177 13.95 0.27 -6.37
C TYR A 177 15.25 0.86 -6.91
N PHE A 178 15.78 1.87 -6.24
CA PHE A 178 16.97 2.57 -6.70
C PHE A 178 18.12 2.39 -5.71
N VAL A 179 19.33 2.44 -6.26
CA VAL A 179 20.58 2.46 -5.52
C VAL A 179 21.45 3.60 -6.04
N PRO A 180 22.43 4.11 -5.25
CA PRO A 180 23.43 5.03 -5.81
C PRO A 180 24.10 4.41 -7.03
N ALA A 181 24.20 5.17 -8.13
CA ALA A 181 24.72 4.64 -9.40
C ALA A 181 26.18 4.16 -9.31
N GLU A 182 26.96 4.70 -8.38
CA GLU A 182 28.36 4.33 -8.12
C GLU A 182 28.49 2.97 -7.39
N SER A 183 27.38 2.42 -6.89
CA SER A 183 27.37 1.17 -6.10
C SER A 183 27.18 -0.09 -6.94
N VAL A 184 27.03 0.03 -8.30
CA VAL A 184 26.64 -1.08 -9.20
C VAL A 184 27.62 -1.22 -10.35
#